data_a173e0e12cfae54927204200756d81b6
#
_entry.id   a173e0e12cfae54927204200756d81b6
#
_cell.length_a   1.000
_cell.length_b   1.000
_cell.length_c   1.000
_cell.angle_alpha   90.00
_cell.angle_beta   90.00
_cell.angle_gamma   90.00
#
_symmetry.space_group_name_H-M   'P 1'
#
loop_
_entity.id
_entity.type
_entity.pdbx_description
1 polymer ?
#
loop_
_entity_poly.entity_id
_entity_poly.type
_entity_poly.pdbx_seq_one_letter_code
_entity_poly.pdbx_strand_id
1 'polypeptide(L)'
;MPMDPHPTAFGAFKPLNHVVISFPTAGAMGQALKRIHDAQFEDAQVFQYTPAQMQSQAEYDVAHATSMADLGQDLNLVREQLHLAKLGHSFLVVYAPKASQVETLTQIAMEFGASRAQKYGLLLIEELIPLNESTTQRPESPESGLDPVTR
;
A
#
# COMPACT_ATOMS: atom_id res chain seq x y z
N MET A 1 -12.81 0.53 -25.84
CA MET A 1 -12.59 -0.09 -24.55
C MET A 1 -11.90 0.85 -23.59
N PRO A 2 -12.47 1.04 -22.43
CA PRO A 2 -11.87 1.97 -21.49
C PRO A 2 -10.54 1.43 -21.00
N MET A 3 -9.59 2.33 -20.81
CA MET A 3 -8.33 1.98 -20.22
C MET A 3 -8.51 1.71 -18.73
N ASP A 4 -7.81 0.70 -18.26
CA ASP A 4 -7.74 0.45 -16.83
C ASP A 4 -6.97 1.62 -16.20
N PRO A 5 -7.58 2.38 -15.28
CA PRO A 5 -6.89 3.52 -14.68
C PRO A 5 -5.84 3.14 -13.65
N HIS A 6 -5.76 1.86 -13.27
CA HIS A 6 -4.86 1.46 -12.20
C HIS A 6 -3.48 1.10 -12.74
N PRO A 7 -2.41 1.36 -11.99
CA PRO A 7 -1.05 1.11 -12.47
C PRO A 7 -0.74 -0.40 -12.49
N THR A 8 -0.71 -0.96 -13.69
CA THR A 8 -0.40 -2.37 -13.86
C THR A 8 0.64 -2.56 -14.94
N ALA A 9 1.28 -3.73 -14.97
CA ALA A 9 2.15 -4.16 -16.04
C ALA A 9 1.82 -5.61 -16.32
N PHE A 10 1.43 -5.91 -17.57
CA PHE A 10 0.98 -7.26 -17.97
C PHE A 10 -0.14 -7.76 -17.06
N GLY A 11 -1.04 -6.84 -16.63
CA GLY A 11 -2.15 -7.17 -15.75
C GLY A 11 -1.80 -7.21 -14.27
N ALA A 12 -0.53 -7.25 -13.92
CA ALA A 12 -0.09 -7.28 -12.52
C ALA A 12 0.02 -5.86 -11.97
N PHE A 13 -0.30 -5.71 -10.68
CA PHE A 13 -0.18 -4.42 -10.01
C PHE A 13 1.30 -4.03 -9.92
N LYS A 14 1.64 -2.92 -10.55
CA LYS A 14 3.02 -2.44 -10.60
C LYS A 14 3.06 -0.93 -10.43
N PRO A 15 2.93 -0.44 -9.19
CA PRO A 15 2.80 1.00 -8.95
C PRO A 15 4.16 1.68 -8.78
N LEU A 16 5.03 1.59 -9.80
CA LEU A 16 6.34 2.24 -9.75
C LEU A 16 6.19 3.74 -9.58
N ASN A 17 6.97 4.32 -8.68
CA ASN A 17 6.93 5.74 -8.33
C ASN A 17 5.62 6.19 -7.72
N HIS A 18 4.87 5.23 -7.19
CA HIS A 18 3.64 5.52 -6.46
C HIS A 18 3.82 5.21 -4.97
N VAL A 19 3.02 5.86 -4.17
CA VAL A 19 2.87 5.53 -2.75
C VAL A 19 1.55 4.80 -2.59
N VAL A 20 1.60 3.64 -1.96
CA VAL A 20 0.41 2.83 -1.68
C VAL A 20 0.09 2.97 -0.20
N ILE A 21 -1.10 3.46 0.10
CA ILE A 21 -1.52 3.72 1.48
C ILE A 21 -2.76 2.89 1.76
N SER A 22 -2.75 2.13 2.84
CA SER A 22 -3.91 1.32 3.23
C SER A 22 -4.55 1.88 4.49
N PHE A 23 -5.87 2.02 4.43
CA PHE A 23 -6.67 2.57 5.53
C PHE A 23 -7.65 1.53 6.04
N PRO A 24 -7.84 1.44 7.35
CA PRO A 24 -8.76 0.43 7.90
C PRO A 24 -10.22 0.66 7.53
N THR A 25 -10.60 1.87 7.11
CA THR A 25 -11.99 2.15 6.73
C THR A 25 -12.03 3.04 5.50
N ALA A 26 -13.13 2.95 4.76
CA ALA A 26 -13.37 3.82 3.63
C ALA A 26 -13.51 5.29 4.07
N GLY A 27 -14.03 5.51 5.27
CA GLY A 27 -14.14 6.87 5.81
C GLY A 27 -12.78 7.52 6.01
N ALA A 28 -11.85 6.80 6.61
CA ALA A 28 -10.49 7.31 6.80
C ALA A 28 -9.84 7.61 5.47
N MET A 29 -9.99 6.70 4.50
CA MET A 29 -9.45 6.93 3.16
C MET A 29 -10.06 8.18 2.53
N GLY A 30 -11.36 8.38 2.68
CA GLY A 30 -12.02 9.55 2.11
C GLY A 30 -11.50 10.86 2.68
N GLN A 31 -11.26 10.89 3.98
CA GLN A 31 -10.69 12.07 4.63
C GLN A 31 -9.28 12.34 4.13
N ALA A 32 -8.47 11.29 4.02
CA ALA A 32 -7.12 11.42 3.49
C ALA A 32 -7.12 11.90 2.04
N LEU A 33 -8.05 11.38 1.23
CA LEU A 33 -8.18 11.78 -0.15
C LEU A 33 -8.43 13.28 -0.28
N LYS A 34 -9.34 13.80 0.55
CA LYS A 34 -9.62 15.22 0.54
C LYS A 34 -8.38 16.04 0.90
N ARG A 35 -7.65 15.57 1.89
CA ARG A 35 -6.43 16.25 2.31
C ARG A 35 -5.35 16.21 1.22
N ILE A 36 -5.31 15.12 0.47
CA ILE A 36 -4.37 14.97 -0.65
C ILE A 36 -4.69 15.99 -1.74
N HIS A 37 -5.98 16.17 -2.05
CA HIS A 37 -6.39 17.19 -3.01
C HIS A 37 -6.00 18.58 -2.54
N ASP A 38 -6.18 18.86 -1.26
CA ASP A 38 -5.80 20.16 -0.69
C ASP A 38 -4.28 20.38 -0.77
N ALA A 39 -3.51 19.29 -0.83
CA ALA A 39 -2.06 19.37 -0.93
C ALA A 39 -1.57 19.45 -2.38
N GLN A 40 -2.48 19.74 -3.31
CA GLN A 40 -2.16 20.04 -4.71
C GLN A 40 -1.81 18.82 -5.55
N PHE A 41 -2.21 17.63 -5.15
CA PHE A 41 -2.11 16.46 -6.03
C PHE A 41 -3.27 16.50 -7.01
N GLU A 42 -2.99 16.21 -8.26
CA GLU A 42 -4.01 16.20 -9.29
C GLU A 42 -4.78 14.90 -9.28
N ASP A 43 -6.03 14.97 -9.74
CA ASP A 43 -6.89 13.78 -9.76
C ASP A 43 -6.24 12.62 -10.52
N ALA A 44 -5.52 12.93 -11.61
CA ALA A 44 -4.88 11.91 -12.41
C ALA A 44 -3.76 11.18 -11.70
N GLN A 45 -3.27 11.74 -10.59
CA GLN A 45 -2.20 11.12 -9.81
C GLN A 45 -2.74 10.13 -8.78
N VAL A 46 -4.05 10.14 -8.51
CA VAL A 46 -4.60 9.41 -7.37
C VAL A 46 -5.56 8.34 -7.85
N PHE A 47 -5.29 7.11 -7.43
CA PHE A 47 -6.14 5.96 -7.75
C PHE A 47 -6.69 5.38 -6.45
N GLN A 48 -7.98 5.08 -6.46
CA GLN A 48 -8.66 4.51 -5.30
C GLN A 48 -8.97 3.06 -5.56
N TYR A 49 -8.70 2.22 -4.56
CA TYR A 49 -9.07 0.80 -4.60
C TYR A 49 -10.00 0.52 -3.44
N THR A 50 -11.17 -0.01 -3.73
CA THR A 50 -12.02 -0.58 -2.69
C THR A 50 -11.38 -1.88 -2.19
N PRO A 51 -11.81 -2.39 -1.03
CA PRO A 51 -11.32 -3.69 -0.59
C PRO A 51 -11.52 -4.79 -1.64
N ALA A 52 -12.67 -4.79 -2.32
CA ALA A 52 -12.95 -5.80 -3.34
C ALA A 52 -12.03 -5.66 -4.54
N GLN A 53 -11.75 -4.43 -4.95
CA GLN A 53 -10.85 -4.20 -6.09
C GLN A 53 -9.42 -4.64 -5.76
N MET A 54 -8.94 -4.29 -4.58
CA MET A 54 -7.58 -4.69 -4.21
C MET A 54 -7.50 -6.20 -4.02
N GLN A 55 -8.56 -6.80 -3.45
CA GLN A 55 -8.58 -8.26 -3.31
C GLN A 55 -8.48 -8.94 -4.66
N SER A 56 -9.27 -8.49 -5.64
CA SER A 56 -9.22 -9.07 -6.98
C SER A 56 -7.85 -8.92 -7.61
N GLN A 57 -7.25 -7.74 -7.47
CA GLN A 57 -5.93 -7.50 -8.04
C GLN A 57 -4.88 -8.38 -7.39
N ALA A 58 -4.90 -8.46 -6.06
CA ALA A 58 -3.90 -9.24 -5.34
C ALA A 58 -4.06 -10.73 -5.60
N GLU A 59 -5.30 -11.20 -5.73
CA GLU A 59 -5.54 -12.61 -6.08
C GLU A 59 -5.02 -12.93 -7.47
N TYR A 60 -5.21 -12.03 -8.41
CA TYR A 60 -4.64 -12.18 -9.74
C TYR A 60 -3.11 -12.27 -9.65
N ASP A 61 -2.50 -11.36 -8.88
CA ASP A 61 -1.05 -11.30 -8.77
C ASP A 61 -0.49 -12.56 -8.15
N VAL A 62 -1.14 -13.10 -7.11
CA VAL A 62 -0.70 -14.34 -6.47
C VAL A 62 -0.82 -15.51 -7.47
N ALA A 63 -1.89 -15.56 -8.23
CA ALA A 63 -2.11 -16.63 -9.20
C ALA A 63 -1.09 -16.59 -10.32
N HIS A 64 -0.50 -15.44 -10.59
CA HIS A 64 0.48 -15.26 -11.66
C HIS A 64 1.88 -15.01 -11.10
N ALA A 65 2.21 -15.70 -9.99
CA ALA A 65 3.44 -15.45 -9.23
C ALA A 65 4.71 -15.61 -10.07
N THR A 66 4.71 -16.56 -11.02
CA THR A 66 5.88 -16.76 -11.86
C THR A 66 6.17 -15.51 -12.71
N SER A 67 5.11 -14.93 -13.29
CA SER A 67 5.27 -13.70 -14.05
C SER A 67 5.65 -12.53 -13.15
N MET A 68 5.16 -12.56 -11.91
CA MET A 68 5.48 -11.51 -10.93
C MET A 68 6.98 -11.45 -10.65
N ALA A 69 7.63 -12.63 -10.58
CA ALA A 69 9.07 -12.66 -10.33
C ALA A 69 9.81 -11.91 -11.42
N ASP A 70 9.37 -12.06 -12.67
CA ASP A 70 9.99 -11.37 -13.80
C ASP A 70 9.78 -9.86 -13.74
N LEU A 71 8.74 -9.42 -13.02
CA LEU A 71 8.45 -8.00 -12.87
C LEU A 71 9.09 -7.42 -11.62
N GLY A 72 9.83 -8.21 -10.85
CA GLY A 72 10.46 -7.76 -9.63
C GLY A 72 9.49 -7.49 -8.49
N GLN A 73 8.34 -8.16 -8.50
CA GLN A 73 7.35 -7.99 -7.45
C GLN A 73 7.73 -8.78 -6.21
N ASP A 74 7.39 -8.22 -5.07
CA ASP A 74 7.56 -8.89 -3.80
C ASP A 74 6.26 -9.62 -3.46
N LEU A 75 6.28 -10.93 -3.61
CA LEU A 75 5.08 -11.73 -3.42
C LEU A 75 4.57 -11.68 -1.97
N ASN A 76 5.48 -11.55 -1.02
CA ASN A 76 5.07 -11.41 0.39
C ASN A 76 4.26 -10.13 0.59
N LEU A 77 4.66 -9.06 -0.08
CA LEU A 77 3.95 -7.81 -0.01
C LEU A 77 2.58 -7.90 -0.67
N VAL A 78 2.50 -8.61 -1.79
CA VAL A 78 1.22 -8.84 -2.45
C VAL A 78 0.26 -9.59 -1.51
N ARG A 79 0.78 -10.61 -0.84
CA ARG A 79 -0.03 -11.37 0.12
C ARG A 79 -0.47 -10.51 1.29
N GLU A 80 0.39 -9.59 1.71
CA GLU A 80 0.03 -8.66 2.77
C GLU A 80 -1.11 -7.76 2.34
N GLN A 81 -1.05 -7.25 1.12
CA GLN A 81 -2.12 -6.41 0.59
C GLN A 81 -3.42 -7.19 0.48
N LEU A 82 -3.34 -8.45 0.06
CA LEU A 82 -4.51 -9.32 0.00
C LEU A 82 -5.11 -9.49 1.39
N HIS A 83 -4.27 -9.71 2.38
CA HIS A 83 -4.74 -9.86 3.76
C HIS A 83 -5.47 -8.61 4.23
N LEU A 84 -4.89 -7.43 4.00
CA LEU A 84 -5.52 -6.18 4.40
C LEU A 84 -6.83 -5.95 3.66
N ALA A 85 -6.87 -6.30 2.38
CA ALA A 85 -8.10 -6.15 1.60
C ALA A 85 -9.21 -7.02 2.16
N LYS A 86 -8.88 -8.25 2.55
CA LYS A 86 -9.86 -9.17 3.15
C LYS A 86 -10.36 -8.66 4.49
N LEU A 87 -9.55 -7.87 5.19
CA LEU A 87 -9.97 -7.24 6.43
C LEU A 87 -10.81 -5.98 6.21
N GLY A 88 -11.04 -5.61 4.95
CA GLY A 88 -11.88 -4.45 4.65
C GLY A 88 -11.13 -3.15 4.47
N HIS A 89 -9.83 -3.21 4.31
CA HIS A 89 -9.03 -1.99 4.08
C HIS A 89 -9.31 -1.41 2.71
N SER A 90 -9.29 -0.10 2.63
CA SER A 90 -9.35 0.66 1.39
C SER A 90 -7.97 1.23 1.11
N PHE A 91 -7.65 1.43 -0.17
CA PHE A 91 -6.29 1.81 -0.55
C PHE A 91 -6.29 3.04 -1.43
N LEU A 92 -5.29 3.89 -1.24
CA LEU A 92 -4.96 4.96 -2.17
C LEU A 92 -3.61 4.64 -2.79
N VAL A 93 -3.50 4.83 -4.09
CA VAL A 93 -2.27 4.65 -4.83
C VAL A 93 -2.00 5.98 -5.52
N VAL A 94 -0.94 6.67 -5.11
CA VAL A 94 -0.72 8.06 -5.50
C VAL A 94 0.62 8.18 -6.21
N TYR A 95 0.61 8.69 -7.44
CA TYR A 95 1.83 8.95 -8.17
C TYR A 95 2.58 10.08 -7.48
N ALA A 96 3.79 9.81 -7.04
CA ALA A 96 4.58 10.74 -6.23
C ALA A 96 6.06 10.59 -6.55
N PRO A 97 6.50 11.09 -7.72
CA PRO A 97 7.88 10.90 -8.13
C PRO A 97 8.88 11.75 -7.35
N LYS A 98 8.42 12.78 -6.64
CA LYS A 98 9.31 13.69 -5.92
C LYS A 98 9.35 13.35 -4.44
N ALA A 99 10.52 13.47 -3.84
CA ALA A 99 10.69 13.19 -2.42
C ALA A 99 9.77 14.03 -1.54
N SER A 100 9.53 15.29 -1.90
CA SER A 100 8.64 16.16 -1.13
C SER A 100 7.21 15.66 -1.17
N GLN A 101 6.79 15.08 -2.30
CA GLN A 101 5.46 14.51 -2.41
C GLN A 101 5.31 13.27 -1.53
N VAL A 102 6.34 12.43 -1.51
CA VAL A 102 6.35 11.24 -0.65
C VAL A 102 6.24 11.65 0.81
N GLU A 103 6.98 12.67 1.20
CA GLU A 103 6.95 13.16 2.58
C GLU A 103 5.56 13.68 2.95
N THR A 104 4.93 14.44 2.06
CA THR A 104 3.58 14.94 2.30
C THR A 104 2.60 13.79 2.47
N LEU A 105 2.68 12.78 1.61
CA LEU A 105 1.79 11.62 1.72
C LEU A 105 2.03 10.83 2.98
N THR A 106 3.29 10.73 3.40
CA THR A 106 3.62 10.05 4.66
C THR A 106 2.92 10.73 5.83
N GLN A 107 2.98 12.06 5.88
CA GLN A 107 2.34 12.81 6.94
C GLN A 107 0.83 12.65 6.92
N ILE A 108 0.23 12.67 5.73
CA ILE A 108 -1.21 12.48 5.59
C ILE A 108 -1.61 11.08 6.04
N ALA A 109 -0.84 10.07 5.64
CA ALA A 109 -1.10 8.70 6.04
C ALA A 109 -1.13 8.58 7.56
N MET A 110 -0.16 9.18 8.22
CA MET A 110 -0.10 9.12 9.67
C MET A 110 -1.23 9.90 10.32
N GLU A 111 -1.56 11.04 9.76
CA GLU A 111 -2.62 11.89 10.31
C GLU A 111 -3.98 11.18 10.32
N PHE A 112 -4.27 10.42 9.28
CA PHE A 112 -5.58 9.78 9.14
C PHE A 112 -5.56 8.28 9.47
N GLY A 113 -4.54 7.84 10.17
CA GLY A 113 -4.53 6.50 10.74
C GLY A 113 -4.36 5.36 9.76
N ALA A 114 -3.57 5.58 8.72
CA ALA A 114 -3.26 4.51 7.77
C ALA A 114 -2.58 3.36 8.49
N SER A 115 -2.89 2.14 8.07
CA SER A 115 -2.24 0.96 8.61
C SER A 115 -0.85 0.78 8.03
N ARG A 116 -0.69 1.09 6.75
CA ARG A 116 0.61 1.00 6.08
C ARG A 116 0.69 2.06 5.00
N ALA A 117 1.93 2.44 4.68
CA ALA A 117 2.22 3.31 3.56
C ALA A 117 3.57 2.90 3.00
N GLN A 118 3.63 2.65 1.69
CA GLN A 118 4.83 2.13 1.05
C GLN A 118 5.10 2.87 -0.23
N LYS A 119 6.37 3.18 -0.47
CA LYS A 119 6.77 3.75 -1.74
C LYS A 119 7.40 2.66 -2.60
N TYR A 120 6.90 2.50 -3.81
CA TYR A 120 7.42 1.53 -4.76
C TYR A 120 8.48 2.20 -5.63
N GLY A 121 9.74 1.90 -5.35
CA GLY A 121 10.85 2.34 -6.19
C GLY A 121 11.24 1.29 -7.20
N LEU A 122 12.25 1.62 -7.99
CA LEU A 122 12.71 0.72 -9.04
C LEU A 122 13.29 -0.57 -8.46
N LEU A 123 14.10 -0.45 -7.42
CA LEU A 123 14.80 -1.60 -6.84
C LEU A 123 14.34 -1.94 -5.44
N LEU A 124 13.48 -1.12 -4.84
CA LEU A 124 13.22 -1.21 -3.42
C LEU A 124 11.83 -0.70 -3.11
N ILE A 125 11.13 -1.41 -2.25
CA ILE A 125 9.86 -0.94 -1.70
C ILE A 125 10.14 -0.48 -0.28
N GLU A 126 9.82 0.76 -0.01
CA GLU A 126 10.19 1.41 1.24
C GLU A 126 8.97 1.61 2.12
N GLU A 127 9.03 1.16 3.37
CA GLU A 127 7.98 1.42 4.35
C GLU A 127 8.11 2.86 4.83
N LEU A 128 7.02 3.61 4.76
CA LEU A 128 7.06 5.04 5.04
C LEU A 128 6.63 5.39 6.45
N ILE A 129 5.82 4.55 7.09
CA ILE A 129 5.39 4.79 8.47
C ILE A 129 5.78 3.60 9.32
N PRO A 130 6.01 3.82 10.62
CA PRO A 130 6.34 2.69 11.50
C PRO A 130 5.19 1.70 11.51
N LEU A 131 5.52 0.41 11.43
CA LEU A 131 4.51 -0.62 11.49
C LEU A 131 4.00 -0.75 12.91
N ASN A 132 2.68 -0.80 13.04
CA ASN A 132 2.04 -0.99 14.32
C ASN A 132 2.08 -2.47 14.65
N GLU A 133 2.70 -2.81 15.79
CA GLU A 133 2.85 -4.20 16.17
C GLU A 133 1.53 -4.92 16.30
N SER A 134 0.51 -4.23 16.80
CA SER A 134 -0.79 -4.87 16.94
C SER A 134 -1.43 -5.15 15.58
N THR A 135 -1.06 -4.38 14.56
CA THR A 135 -1.57 -4.58 13.21
C THR A 135 -0.78 -5.63 12.45
N THR A 136 0.54 -5.62 12.62
CA THR A 136 1.43 -6.47 11.85
C THR A 136 1.98 -7.62 12.66
N GLN A 137 1.50 -7.81 13.86
CA GLN A 137 1.97 -8.83 14.79
C GLN A 137 1.98 -10.18 14.14
N ARG A 138 3.10 -10.83 14.19
CA ARG A 138 3.21 -12.21 13.77
C ARG A 138 3.51 -13.05 14.96
N PRO A 139 3.05 -14.24 14.91
CA PRO A 139 3.47 -15.14 15.96
C PRO A 139 4.95 -15.23 15.88
N GLU A 140 5.65 -14.79 16.88
CA GLU A 140 6.99 -14.80 16.81
C GLU A 140 7.50 -15.25 17.64
N SER A 141 8.20 -15.41 17.51
CA SER A 141 9.09 -15.36 17.98
C SER A 141 9.40 -14.90 19.04
N PRO A 142 9.33 -15.07 19.70
CA PRO A 142 9.56 -14.48 20.61
C PRO A 142 10.69 -14.21 21.03
N GLU A 143 10.71 -14.29 20.98
CA GLU A 143 11.31 -13.86 21.30
C GLU A 143 11.84 -13.46 21.31
N SER A 144 11.68 -13.50 21.29
CA SER A 144 12.03 -12.88 21.17
C SER A 144 12.37 -12.40 21.60
N GLY A 145 12.31 -12.64 21.91
CA GLY A 145 12.48 -11.96 22.20
C GLY A 145 12.75 -11.57 22.77
N LEU A 146 12.82 -11.81 23.03
CA LEU A 146 12.88 -11.26 23.42
C LEU A 146 12.95 -10.67 23.86
N ASP A 147 12.88 -10.73 24.26
CA ASP A 147 12.75 -10.12 24.65
C ASP A 147 12.79 -9.68 25.17
N PRO A 148 12.94 -9.67 25.56
CA PRO A 148 12.84 -9.08 26.12
C PRO A 148 12.85 -8.53 26.63
N VAL A 149 12.89 -8.65 26.91
CA VAL A 149 12.81 -8.04 27.13
C VAL A 149 12.73 -7.56 27.47
N THR A 150 12.58 -7.52 27.76
CA THR A 150 12.49 -7.08 27.86
C THR A 150 12.58 -6.82 27.90
N ARG A 151 12.61 -7.05 28.08
CA ARG A 151 12.73 -7.02 27.93
C ARG A 151 12.81 -6.63 28.13
#